data_5d5e3e195ce80ba20480b7258e562c37
#
_entry.id   5d5e3e195ce80ba20480b7258e562c37
#
_cell.length_a   1.000
_cell.length_b   1.000
_cell.length_c   1.000
_cell.angle_alpha   90.00
_cell.angle_beta   90.00
_cell.angle_gamma   90.00
#
_symmetry.space_group_name_H-M   'P 1'
#
loop_
_entity.id
_entity.type
_entity.pdbx_description
1 polymer ?
#
loop_
_entity_poly.entity_id
_entity_poly.type
_entity_poly.pdbx_seq_one_letter_code
_entity_poly.pdbx_strand_id
1 'polypeptide(L)'
;MNVPYPSPPWKLAGCGVQTLQWVDVRTVRDLVPPELSIVQFLPGKTLGVVAFAHYGPGSVLEYDELIIAPAVVRRGATFGVWITHIYVDHPVSVQGGREIWGVPKELATFEWEDTGDAAQVTAHARGRTLARVNVDRRWWLFRKRLRFPTFSQRGDDIIRFVGETSGRIGWGRGKVDVPAESPFHSIRMGRPLLTLWLQEMQLICGEPTVLGKTTFASGADRWIMQPAMMNEDALT
;
A
#
# COMPACT_ATOMS: atom_id res chain seq x y z
N MET A 1 17.97 -18.92 -10.29
CA MET A 1 17.31 -19.90 -9.38
C MET A 1 16.09 -19.20 -8.80
N ASN A 2 14.90 -19.76 -9.03
CA ASN A 2 13.65 -19.20 -8.51
C ASN A 2 13.57 -19.59 -7.03
N VAL A 3 13.76 -18.63 -6.12
CA VAL A 3 13.59 -18.88 -4.68
C VAL A 3 12.09 -18.98 -4.43
N PRO A 4 11.57 -20.12 -4.00
CA PRO A 4 10.14 -20.26 -3.79
C PRO A 4 9.68 -19.33 -2.65
N TYR A 5 8.62 -18.55 -2.89
CA TYR A 5 7.99 -17.77 -1.85
C TYR A 5 7.05 -18.64 -0.99
N PRO A 6 6.79 -18.27 0.29
CA PRO A 6 5.87 -19.00 1.15
C PRO A 6 4.45 -19.04 0.58
N SER A 7 3.75 -20.16 0.80
CA SER A 7 2.32 -20.25 0.46
C SER A 7 1.46 -19.40 1.40
N PRO A 8 0.31 -18.88 0.94
CA PRO A 8 -0.64 -18.20 1.82
C PRO A 8 -1.25 -19.18 2.85
N PRO A 9 -1.75 -18.68 4.01
CA PRO A 9 -1.72 -17.28 4.43
C PRO A 9 -0.34 -16.83 4.92
N TRP A 10 0.06 -15.58 4.62
CA TRP A 10 1.26 -15.03 5.24
C TRP A 10 0.96 -14.46 6.61
N LYS A 11 1.77 -14.88 7.57
CA LYS A 11 1.76 -14.37 8.94
C LYS A 11 2.97 -13.47 9.12
N LEU A 12 2.71 -12.23 9.47
CA LEU A 12 3.69 -11.16 9.56
C LEU A 12 3.59 -10.50 10.94
N ALA A 13 4.72 -10.20 11.55
CA ALA A 13 4.81 -9.60 12.87
C ALA A 13 5.69 -8.35 12.83
N GLY A 14 5.31 -7.27 13.49
CA GLY A 14 6.12 -6.05 13.47
C GLY A 14 5.42 -4.81 13.97
N CYS A 15 5.64 -3.70 13.28
CA CYS A 15 5.01 -2.41 13.58
C CYS A 15 4.67 -1.67 12.29
N GLY A 16 3.96 -0.55 12.42
CA GLY A 16 3.65 0.26 11.25
C GLY A 16 2.93 1.55 11.56
N VAL A 17 2.85 2.41 10.57
CA VAL A 17 2.07 3.63 10.59
C VAL A 17 1.08 3.63 9.43
N GLN A 18 -0.14 4.02 9.69
CA GLN A 18 -1.19 4.09 8.69
C GLN A 18 -1.90 5.43 8.76
N THR A 19 -2.07 6.06 7.62
CA THR A 19 -2.80 7.32 7.50
C THR A 19 -4.02 7.16 6.62
N LEU A 20 -5.10 7.87 6.95
CA LEU A 20 -6.35 7.90 6.21
C LEU A 20 -6.59 9.33 5.72
N GLN A 21 -6.85 9.54 4.43
CA GLN A 21 -7.03 10.84 3.80
C GLN A 21 -8.26 10.88 2.89
N TRP A 22 -8.77 12.11 2.66
CA TRP A 22 -9.68 12.35 1.54
C TRP A 22 -8.92 12.35 0.23
N VAL A 23 -9.46 11.64 -0.76
CA VAL A 23 -8.97 11.60 -2.14
C VAL A 23 -10.09 11.99 -3.09
N ASP A 24 -9.77 12.83 -4.09
CA ASP A 24 -10.72 13.18 -5.14
C ASP A 24 -10.93 11.98 -6.07
N VAL A 25 -12.19 11.60 -6.29
CA VAL A 25 -12.51 10.45 -7.15
C VAL A 25 -11.99 10.64 -8.57
N ARG A 26 -11.91 11.89 -9.07
CA ARG A 26 -11.40 12.19 -10.42
C ARG A 26 -9.91 11.86 -10.58
N THR A 27 -9.11 12.01 -9.51
CA THR A 27 -7.67 11.72 -9.58
C THR A 27 -7.36 10.23 -9.57
N VAL A 28 -8.32 9.37 -9.21
CA VAL A 28 -8.10 7.93 -9.06
C VAL A 28 -9.00 7.08 -9.95
N ARG A 29 -9.95 7.68 -10.69
CA ARG A 29 -10.89 6.89 -11.50
C ARG A 29 -10.16 6.03 -12.54
N ASP A 30 -9.15 6.58 -13.19
CA ASP A 30 -8.37 5.89 -14.23
C ASP A 30 -7.37 4.87 -13.66
N LEU A 31 -7.24 4.82 -12.33
CA LEU A 31 -6.41 3.83 -11.62
C LEU A 31 -7.22 2.63 -11.12
N VAL A 32 -8.53 2.67 -11.25
CA VAL A 32 -9.46 1.64 -10.74
C VAL A 32 -10.18 0.97 -11.91
N PRO A 33 -10.23 -0.36 -11.99
CA PRO A 33 -10.99 -1.07 -13.01
C PRO A 33 -12.45 -0.59 -13.12
N PRO A 34 -13.02 -0.50 -14.33
CA PRO A 34 -14.39 -0.03 -14.52
C PRO A 34 -15.45 -0.92 -13.84
N GLU A 35 -15.13 -2.21 -13.62
CA GLU A 35 -15.97 -3.17 -12.93
C GLU A 35 -16.06 -2.94 -11.42
N LEU A 36 -15.21 -2.06 -10.88
CA LEU A 36 -15.22 -1.65 -9.47
C LEU A 36 -15.81 -0.24 -9.35
N SER A 37 -16.83 -0.09 -8.54
CA SER A 37 -17.38 1.23 -8.20
C SER A 37 -16.58 1.86 -7.06
N ILE A 38 -16.09 3.09 -7.25
CA ILE A 38 -15.46 3.84 -6.16
C ILE A 38 -16.53 4.29 -5.17
N VAL A 39 -16.34 3.99 -3.90
CA VAL A 39 -17.24 4.40 -2.82
C VAL A 39 -16.97 5.87 -2.50
N GLN A 40 -17.99 6.69 -2.60
CA GLN A 40 -17.93 8.09 -2.22
C GLN A 40 -18.54 8.27 -0.83
N PHE A 41 -17.75 8.73 0.12
CA PHE A 41 -18.20 9.07 1.48
C PHE A 41 -18.69 10.50 1.59
N LEU A 42 -18.23 11.38 0.68
CA LEU A 42 -18.71 12.73 0.41
C LEU A 42 -18.79 12.91 -1.12
N PRO A 43 -19.59 13.85 -1.64
CA PRO A 43 -19.65 14.12 -3.07
C PRO A 43 -18.25 14.33 -3.67
N GLY A 44 -17.86 13.47 -4.64
CA GLY A 44 -16.58 13.50 -5.31
C GLY A 44 -15.37 13.05 -4.48
N LYS A 45 -15.55 12.53 -3.25
CA LYS A 45 -14.48 12.13 -2.36
C LYS A 45 -14.61 10.68 -1.89
N THR A 46 -13.51 9.97 -1.96
CA THR A 46 -13.31 8.66 -1.35
C THR A 46 -12.27 8.72 -0.23
N LEU A 47 -12.03 7.61 0.45
CA LEU A 47 -10.97 7.48 1.43
C LEU A 47 -9.79 6.76 0.82
N GLY A 48 -8.60 7.31 1.03
CA GLY A 48 -7.33 6.70 0.67
C GLY A 48 -6.47 6.41 1.88
N VAL A 49 -5.56 5.45 1.72
CA VAL A 49 -4.64 4.98 2.74
C VAL A 49 -3.21 5.08 2.23
N VAL A 50 -2.32 5.62 3.06
CA VAL A 50 -0.87 5.43 2.97
C VAL A 50 -0.46 4.66 4.21
N ALA A 51 0.19 3.51 4.03
CA ALA A 51 0.67 2.70 5.13
C ALA A 51 2.13 2.33 4.93
N PHE A 52 2.91 2.43 6.00
CA PHE A 52 4.24 1.87 6.13
C PHE A 52 4.21 0.77 7.18
N ALA A 53 4.88 -0.33 6.91
CA ALA A 53 5.01 -1.44 7.83
C ALA A 53 6.45 -1.96 7.84
N HIS A 54 6.90 -2.35 9.01
CA HIS A 54 8.11 -3.13 9.23
C HIS A 54 7.70 -4.50 9.75
N TYR A 55 8.05 -5.54 9.02
CA TYR A 55 7.84 -6.94 9.41
C TYR A 55 9.17 -7.55 9.78
N GLY A 56 9.34 -7.89 11.05
CA GLY A 56 10.55 -8.43 11.63
C GLY A 56 10.40 -9.87 12.12
N PRO A 57 11.17 -10.27 13.15
CA PRO A 57 11.19 -11.62 13.67
C PRO A 57 9.80 -12.18 14.03
N GLY A 58 9.54 -13.42 13.60
CA GLY A 58 8.24 -14.09 13.71
C GLY A 58 7.38 -13.98 12.46
N SER A 59 7.82 -13.24 11.44
CA SER A 59 7.22 -13.17 10.12
C SER A 59 7.66 -14.34 9.23
N VAL A 60 6.82 -14.74 8.28
CA VAL A 60 7.21 -15.73 7.24
C VAL A 60 8.26 -15.17 6.29
N LEU A 61 8.32 -13.83 6.14
CA LEU A 61 9.37 -13.05 5.49
C LEU A 61 9.54 -11.76 6.28
N GLU A 62 10.80 -11.34 6.46
CA GLU A 62 11.13 -10.07 7.12
C GLU A 62 11.38 -9.02 6.04
N TYR A 63 10.64 -7.91 6.06
CA TYR A 63 10.76 -6.83 5.08
C TYR A 63 10.03 -5.58 5.50
N ASP A 64 10.39 -4.47 4.87
CA ASP A 64 9.69 -3.20 4.95
C ASP A 64 8.70 -3.03 3.78
N GLU A 65 7.62 -2.31 4.02
CA GLU A 65 6.54 -2.13 3.04
C GLU A 65 5.94 -0.73 3.07
N LEU A 66 5.73 -0.15 1.87
CA LEU A 66 4.88 1.02 1.64
C LEU A 66 3.67 0.59 0.80
N ILE A 67 2.47 0.91 1.25
CA ILE A 67 1.21 0.64 0.55
C ILE A 67 0.50 1.96 0.23
N ILE A 68 0.11 2.13 -1.03
CA ILE A 68 -0.77 3.20 -1.50
C ILE A 68 -2.09 2.59 -1.97
N ALA A 69 -3.14 2.81 -1.20
CA ALA A 69 -4.50 2.38 -1.55
C ALA A 69 -5.41 3.62 -1.60
N PRO A 70 -5.51 4.30 -2.77
CA PRO A 70 -6.09 5.63 -2.85
C PRO A 70 -7.62 5.65 -2.89
N ALA A 71 -8.27 4.50 -2.91
CA ALA A 71 -9.73 4.44 -2.97
C ALA A 71 -10.29 3.25 -2.20
N VAL A 72 -11.45 3.47 -1.59
CA VAL A 72 -12.35 2.38 -1.22
C VAL A 72 -13.22 2.06 -2.42
N VAL A 73 -13.31 0.79 -2.76
CA VAL A 73 -14.09 0.29 -3.90
C VAL A 73 -15.10 -0.75 -3.46
N ARG A 74 -16.07 -1.01 -4.33
CA ARG A 74 -17.03 -2.10 -4.14
C ARG A 74 -17.29 -2.85 -5.43
N ARG A 75 -17.63 -4.14 -5.28
CA ARG A 75 -18.23 -4.98 -6.31
C ARG A 75 -19.43 -5.70 -5.72
N GLY A 76 -20.64 -5.34 -6.20
CA GLY A 76 -21.89 -5.78 -5.55
C GLY A 76 -21.94 -5.33 -4.10
N ALA A 77 -22.14 -6.26 -3.16
CA ALA A 77 -22.18 -6.00 -1.73
C ALA A 77 -20.80 -6.01 -1.04
N THR A 78 -19.71 -6.35 -1.77
CA THR A 78 -18.37 -6.48 -1.21
C THR A 78 -17.61 -5.18 -1.32
N PHE A 79 -17.04 -4.72 -0.19
CA PHE A 79 -16.22 -3.51 -0.08
C PHE A 79 -14.77 -3.87 0.21
N GLY A 80 -13.86 -2.98 -0.10
CA GLY A 80 -12.45 -3.08 0.25
C GLY A 80 -11.64 -1.90 -0.29
N VAL A 81 -10.37 -1.83 0.07
CA VAL A 81 -9.44 -0.86 -0.49
C VAL A 81 -8.88 -1.38 -1.81
N TRP A 82 -8.64 -0.49 -2.76
CA TRP A 82 -7.94 -0.79 -4.01
C TRP A 82 -6.50 -0.35 -3.91
N ILE A 83 -5.57 -1.30 -4.05
CA ILE A 83 -4.13 -1.02 -4.01
C ILE A 83 -3.64 -0.67 -5.40
N THR A 84 -2.99 0.50 -5.54
CA THR A 84 -2.39 0.96 -6.79
C THR A 84 -0.87 0.83 -6.83
N HIS A 85 -0.20 0.98 -5.67
CA HIS A 85 1.24 0.87 -5.56
C HIS A 85 1.60 0.17 -4.25
N ILE A 86 2.57 -0.72 -4.32
CA ILE A 86 3.24 -1.32 -3.15
C ILE A 86 4.75 -1.35 -3.44
N TYR A 87 5.52 -1.00 -2.44
CA TYR A 87 6.97 -1.06 -2.47
C TYR A 87 7.47 -1.86 -1.27
N VAL A 88 8.49 -2.69 -1.49
CA VAL A 88 9.10 -3.55 -0.45
C VAL A 88 10.60 -3.64 -0.68
N ASP A 89 11.37 -3.98 0.35
CA ASP A 89 12.83 -4.15 0.24
C ASP A 89 13.25 -5.62 0.04
N HIS A 90 12.30 -6.55 -0.12
CA HIS A 90 12.59 -7.98 -0.23
C HIS A 90 12.08 -8.59 -1.55
N PRO A 91 12.98 -9.14 -2.42
CA PRO A 91 12.59 -9.63 -3.75
C PRO A 91 11.62 -10.82 -3.73
N VAL A 92 11.71 -11.70 -2.74
CA VAL A 92 10.75 -12.82 -2.57
C VAL A 92 9.36 -12.30 -2.23
N SER A 93 9.26 -11.20 -1.45
CA SER A 93 7.99 -10.53 -1.19
C SER A 93 7.39 -9.91 -2.45
N VAL A 94 8.23 -9.37 -3.37
CA VAL A 94 7.77 -8.88 -4.67
C VAL A 94 7.14 -10.01 -5.46
N GLN A 95 7.86 -11.13 -5.62
CA GLN A 95 7.40 -12.26 -6.41
C GLN A 95 6.11 -12.86 -5.83
N GLY A 96 6.11 -13.23 -4.56
CA GLY A 96 4.94 -13.83 -3.91
C GLY A 96 3.72 -12.90 -3.89
N GLY A 97 3.93 -11.60 -3.66
CA GLY A 97 2.85 -10.61 -3.70
C GLY A 97 2.17 -10.52 -5.06
N ARG A 98 2.97 -10.52 -6.13
CA ARG A 98 2.45 -10.47 -7.51
C ARG A 98 1.74 -11.76 -7.90
N GLU A 99 2.34 -12.91 -7.62
CA GLU A 99 1.83 -14.20 -8.09
C GLU A 99 0.65 -14.71 -7.25
N ILE A 100 0.64 -14.47 -5.93
CA ILE A 100 -0.44 -14.92 -5.05
C ILE A 100 -1.62 -13.94 -5.10
N TRP A 101 -1.36 -12.65 -4.78
CA TRP A 101 -2.44 -11.67 -4.57
C TRP A 101 -2.60 -10.67 -5.72
N GLY A 102 -1.74 -10.71 -6.75
CA GLY A 102 -1.81 -9.75 -7.85
C GLY A 102 -1.55 -8.30 -7.43
N VAL A 103 -0.88 -8.06 -6.30
CA VAL A 103 -0.54 -6.72 -5.87
C VAL A 103 0.70 -6.21 -6.60
N PRO A 104 0.75 -4.94 -7.04
CA PRO A 104 1.80 -4.40 -7.89
C PRO A 104 3.07 -4.04 -7.10
N LYS A 105 3.70 -5.04 -6.45
CA LYS A 105 4.91 -4.84 -5.64
C LYS A 105 6.12 -4.49 -6.50
N GLU A 106 6.89 -3.49 -6.05
CA GLU A 106 8.19 -3.10 -6.61
C GLU A 106 9.24 -3.03 -5.50
N LEU A 107 10.51 -3.06 -5.86
CA LEU A 107 11.61 -2.89 -4.91
C LEU A 107 11.81 -1.43 -4.53
N ALA A 108 12.06 -1.19 -3.25
CA ALA A 108 12.43 0.09 -2.67
C ALA A 108 13.39 -0.11 -1.49
N THR A 109 13.92 0.98 -0.96
CA THR A 109 14.66 1.05 0.30
C THR A 109 13.91 1.91 1.29
N PHE A 110 14.10 1.64 2.58
CA PHE A 110 13.36 2.30 3.66
C PHE A 110 14.33 2.83 4.70
N GLU A 111 13.98 3.99 5.24
CA GLU A 111 14.68 4.63 6.36
C GLU A 111 13.68 4.86 7.47
N TRP A 112 13.93 4.26 8.64
CA TRP A 112 13.11 4.40 9.84
C TRP A 112 13.88 5.18 10.90
N GLU A 113 13.29 6.28 11.36
CA GLU A 113 13.77 7.06 12.47
C GLU A 113 12.73 7.04 13.58
N ASP A 114 13.11 6.60 14.78
CA ASP A 114 12.21 6.46 15.91
C ASP A 114 12.87 7.07 17.15
N THR A 115 12.30 8.15 17.66
CA THR A 115 12.77 8.84 18.86
C THR A 115 11.94 8.50 20.12
N GLY A 116 11.00 7.55 20.01
CA GLY A 116 10.06 7.22 21.09
C GLY A 116 8.80 8.09 21.06
N ASP A 117 8.93 9.39 21.02
CA ASP A 117 7.80 10.35 20.98
C ASP A 117 7.32 10.68 19.56
N ALA A 118 8.19 10.51 18.58
CA ALA A 118 7.90 10.71 17.18
C ALA A 118 8.56 9.60 16.34
N ALA A 119 8.02 9.35 15.18
CA ALA A 119 8.64 8.48 14.20
C ALA A 119 8.55 9.09 12.81
N GLN A 120 9.59 8.87 12.01
CA GLN A 120 9.60 9.18 10.60
C GLN A 120 9.94 7.90 9.83
N VAL A 121 9.28 7.71 8.71
CA VAL A 121 9.65 6.69 7.75
C VAL A 121 9.66 7.28 6.36
N THR A 122 10.70 6.95 5.59
CA THR A 122 10.86 7.38 4.20
C THR A 122 11.10 6.16 3.32
N ALA A 123 10.45 6.11 2.16
CA ALA A 123 10.70 5.10 1.14
C ALA A 123 11.33 5.73 -0.10
N HIS A 124 12.32 5.04 -0.69
CA HIS A 124 13.02 5.47 -1.89
C HIS A 124 13.06 4.36 -2.93
N ALA A 125 12.90 4.70 -4.20
CA ALA A 125 13.15 3.78 -5.30
C ALA A 125 13.74 4.52 -6.49
N ARG A 126 14.68 3.88 -7.19
CA ARG A 126 15.32 4.41 -8.40
C ARG A 126 15.89 5.83 -8.22
N GLY A 127 16.51 6.10 -7.05
CA GLY A 127 17.10 7.39 -6.72
C GLY A 127 16.10 8.51 -6.40
N ARG A 128 14.81 8.20 -6.21
CA ARG A 128 13.76 9.16 -5.91
C ARG A 128 13.10 8.84 -4.57
N THR A 129 12.69 9.86 -3.84
CA THR A 129 11.82 9.70 -2.67
C THR A 129 10.40 9.39 -3.15
N LEU A 130 9.83 8.29 -2.67
CA LEU A 130 8.44 7.90 -2.98
C LEU A 130 7.44 8.61 -2.08
N ALA A 131 7.65 8.47 -0.78
CA ALA A 131 6.84 9.10 0.26
C ALA A 131 7.60 9.17 1.57
N ARG A 132 7.21 10.13 2.41
CA ARG A 132 7.63 10.25 3.80
C ARG A 132 6.42 10.41 4.69
N VAL A 133 6.39 9.71 5.80
CA VAL A 133 5.40 9.90 6.86
C VAL A 133 6.11 10.26 8.14
N ASN A 134 5.67 11.37 8.76
CA ASN A 134 6.06 11.76 10.11
C ASN A 134 4.85 11.57 11.01
N VAL A 135 5.03 11.03 12.18
CA VAL A 135 3.96 10.86 13.17
C VAL A 135 4.45 11.18 14.58
N ASP A 136 3.71 12.06 15.28
CA ASP A 136 3.87 12.28 16.71
C ASP A 136 3.01 11.25 17.45
N ARG A 137 3.63 10.42 18.27
CA ARG A 137 2.95 9.37 19.03
C ARG A 137 2.43 9.97 20.32
N ARG A 138 1.14 10.23 20.42
CA ARG A 138 0.61 10.91 21.60
C ARG A 138 -0.21 10.05 22.52
N TRP A 139 -0.96 9.05 22.01
CA TRP A 139 -1.86 8.25 22.83
C TRP A 139 -1.96 6.81 22.35
N TRP A 140 -1.89 5.88 23.31
CA TRP A 140 -2.21 4.49 23.08
C TRP A 140 -3.70 4.27 23.37
N LEU A 141 -4.41 3.65 22.44
CA LEU A 141 -5.82 3.39 22.59
C LEU A 141 -6.06 2.04 23.26
N PHE A 142 -5.73 0.95 22.62
CA PHE A 142 -5.94 -0.40 23.13
C PHE A 142 -5.41 -1.46 22.16
N ARG A 143 -5.49 -2.77 22.54
CA ARG A 143 -5.34 -3.88 21.60
C ARG A 143 -6.65 -4.07 20.83
N LYS A 144 -6.57 -4.10 19.50
CA LYS A 144 -7.70 -4.36 18.60
C LYS A 144 -7.30 -5.33 17.50
N ARG A 145 -8.33 -6.01 17.00
CA ARG A 145 -8.27 -6.73 15.74
C ARG A 145 -9.04 -5.92 14.70
N LEU A 146 -8.40 -5.66 13.57
CA LEU A 146 -8.97 -4.96 12.42
C LEU A 146 -8.92 -5.89 11.22
N ARG A 147 -9.90 -5.76 10.32
CA ARG A 147 -9.97 -6.50 9.06
C ARG A 147 -9.99 -5.51 7.91
N PHE A 148 -9.13 -5.75 6.92
CA PHE A 148 -9.00 -4.91 5.75
C PHE A 148 -9.29 -5.74 4.50
N PRO A 149 -10.56 -5.80 4.04
CA PRO A 149 -10.83 -6.35 2.72
C PRO A 149 -10.09 -5.53 1.67
N THR A 150 -9.39 -6.21 0.79
CA THR A 150 -8.51 -5.60 -0.21
C THR A 150 -8.82 -6.17 -1.57
N PHE A 151 -8.81 -5.31 -2.57
CA PHE A 151 -8.93 -5.66 -3.97
C PHE A 151 -7.61 -5.41 -4.68
N SER A 152 -7.29 -6.29 -5.62
CA SER A 152 -6.13 -6.21 -6.50
C SER A 152 -6.45 -6.85 -7.85
N GLN A 153 -5.46 -6.88 -8.74
CA GLN A 153 -5.61 -7.50 -10.06
C GLN A 153 -4.42 -8.42 -10.34
N ARG A 154 -4.72 -9.65 -10.80
CA ARG A 154 -3.72 -10.62 -11.24
C ARG A 154 -4.03 -11.05 -12.67
N GLY A 155 -3.24 -10.58 -13.63
CA GLY A 155 -3.61 -10.67 -15.04
C GLY A 155 -5.00 -10.06 -15.27
N ASP A 156 -5.92 -10.83 -15.84
CA ASP A 156 -7.31 -10.38 -16.05
C ASP A 156 -8.23 -10.63 -14.85
N ASP A 157 -7.72 -11.22 -13.77
CA ASP A 157 -8.54 -11.56 -12.61
C ASP A 157 -8.62 -10.39 -11.62
N ILE A 158 -9.84 -9.99 -11.24
CA ILE A 158 -10.07 -9.18 -10.05
C ILE A 158 -9.98 -10.09 -8.83
N ILE A 159 -9.02 -9.80 -7.98
CA ILE A 159 -8.71 -10.56 -6.77
C ILE A 159 -9.25 -9.82 -5.56
N ARG A 160 -9.75 -10.58 -4.59
CA ARG A 160 -10.07 -10.10 -3.24
C ARG A 160 -9.37 -10.97 -2.21
N PHE A 161 -8.79 -10.34 -1.22
CA PHE A 161 -8.27 -11.00 -0.03
C PHE A 161 -8.55 -10.16 1.22
N VAL A 162 -8.30 -10.72 2.40
CA VAL A 162 -8.51 -10.01 3.66
C VAL A 162 -7.21 -10.03 4.46
N GLY A 163 -6.73 -8.84 4.79
CA GLY A 163 -5.73 -8.65 5.84
C GLY A 163 -6.42 -8.58 7.20
N GLU A 164 -5.99 -9.42 8.13
CA GLU A 164 -6.42 -9.34 9.54
C GLU A 164 -5.25 -8.92 10.39
N THR A 165 -5.33 -7.75 11.00
CA THR A 165 -4.28 -7.27 11.89
C THR A 165 -4.78 -7.20 13.32
N SER A 166 -3.88 -7.51 14.26
CA SER A 166 -4.08 -7.29 15.69
C SER A 166 -2.81 -6.70 16.29
N GLY A 167 -2.94 -5.88 17.31
CA GLY A 167 -1.78 -5.22 17.93
C GLY A 167 -2.22 -4.09 18.86
N ARG A 168 -1.24 -3.38 19.40
CA ARG A 168 -1.47 -2.14 20.14
C ARG A 168 -1.62 -1.00 19.13
N ILE A 169 -2.75 -0.32 19.18
CA ILE A 169 -3.03 0.81 18.31
C ILE A 169 -2.82 2.09 19.09
N GLY A 170 -1.96 2.95 18.58
CA GLY A 170 -1.79 4.32 19.00
C GLY A 170 -2.40 5.27 17.98
N TRP A 171 -2.67 6.47 18.43
CA TRP A 171 -3.14 7.57 17.59
C TRP A 171 -2.22 8.78 17.76
N GLY A 172 -1.90 9.44 16.65
CA GLY A 172 -1.04 10.60 16.65
C GLY A 172 -1.40 11.62 15.57
N ARG A 173 -0.66 12.72 15.54
CA ARG A 173 -0.70 13.66 14.40
C ARG A 173 0.28 13.18 13.35
N GLY A 174 -0.22 12.92 12.15
CA GLY A 174 0.59 12.54 11.02
C GLY A 174 0.70 13.62 9.96
N LYS A 175 1.83 13.62 9.27
CA LYS A 175 2.04 14.35 8.03
C LYS A 175 2.55 13.37 6.99
N VAL A 176 1.89 13.36 5.84
CA VAL A 176 2.34 12.61 4.66
C VAL A 176 2.92 13.62 3.67
N ASP A 177 4.11 13.34 3.18
CA ASP A 177 4.75 14.06 2.10
C ASP A 177 4.95 13.11 0.92
N VAL A 178 4.43 13.50 -0.25
CA VAL A 178 4.57 12.77 -1.53
C VAL A 178 5.19 13.74 -2.52
N PRO A 179 6.51 13.66 -2.76
CA PRO A 179 7.22 14.56 -3.66
C PRO A 179 6.69 14.53 -5.10
N ALA A 180 6.96 15.59 -5.85
CA ALA A 180 6.47 15.73 -7.23
C ALA A 180 7.00 14.62 -8.17
N GLU A 181 8.20 14.10 -7.90
CA GLU A 181 8.83 13.01 -8.63
C GLU A 181 8.26 11.61 -8.30
N SER A 182 7.42 11.52 -7.26
CA SER A 182 6.79 10.25 -6.87
C SER A 182 5.77 9.81 -7.92
N PRO A 183 5.75 8.51 -8.31
CA PRO A 183 4.85 8.00 -9.34
C PRO A 183 3.36 8.10 -8.97
N PHE A 184 3.04 8.31 -7.71
CA PHE A 184 1.67 8.50 -7.22
C PHE A 184 1.37 9.93 -6.75
N HIS A 185 2.23 10.91 -7.05
CA HIS A 185 2.00 12.32 -6.71
C HIS A 185 0.68 12.85 -7.30
N SER A 186 0.34 12.43 -8.52
CA SER A 186 -0.89 12.85 -9.22
C SER A 186 -2.18 12.45 -8.51
N ILE A 187 -2.13 11.47 -7.60
CA ILE A 187 -3.28 11.08 -6.76
C ILE A 187 -3.69 12.21 -5.82
N ARG A 188 -2.74 13.09 -5.45
CA ARG A 188 -2.96 14.25 -4.57
C ARG A 188 -3.57 13.84 -3.24
N MET A 189 -2.92 12.90 -2.57
CA MET A 189 -3.33 12.47 -1.23
C MET A 189 -3.25 13.66 -0.28
N GLY A 190 -4.40 14.05 0.27
CA GLY A 190 -4.53 15.22 1.14
C GLY A 190 -3.90 15.02 2.53
N ARG A 191 -4.12 16.01 3.42
CA ARG A 191 -3.69 15.88 4.81
C ARG A 191 -4.39 14.68 5.47
N PRO A 192 -3.68 13.92 6.33
CA PRO A 192 -4.30 12.84 7.08
C PRO A 192 -5.47 13.33 7.96
N LEU A 193 -6.59 12.64 7.84
CA LEU A 193 -7.73 12.76 8.75
C LEU A 193 -7.47 11.99 10.04
N LEU A 194 -6.78 10.86 9.90
CA LEU A 194 -6.44 9.95 10.98
C LEU A 194 -5.05 9.38 10.72
N THR A 195 -4.24 9.31 11.77
CA THR A 195 -2.94 8.62 11.74
C THR A 195 -2.93 7.63 12.88
N LEU A 196 -2.74 6.36 12.53
CA LEU A 196 -2.62 5.25 13.47
C LEU A 196 -1.19 4.76 13.49
N TRP A 197 -0.69 4.46 14.68
CA TRP A 197 0.55 3.76 14.92
C TRP A 197 0.23 2.37 15.48
N LEU A 198 0.81 1.34 14.88
CA LEU A 198 0.62 -0.05 15.28
C LEU A 198 1.93 -0.58 15.84
N GLN A 199 1.86 -1.13 17.05
CA GLN A 199 2.97 -1.86 17.69
C GLN A 199 2.54 -3.28 18.01
N GLU A 200 3.53 -4.17 18.16
CA GLU A 200 3.28 -5.58 18.40
C GLU A 200 2.23 -6.13 17.41
N MET A 201 2.33 -5.64 16.16
CA MET A 201 1.39 -5.97 15.12
C MET A 201 1.55 -7.43 14.71
N GLN A 202 0.42 -8.12 14.58
CA GLN A 202 0.31 -9.43 13.95
C GLN A 202 -0.64 -9.26 12.76
N LEU A 203 -0.14 -9.46 11.55
CA LEU A 203 -0.93 -9.40 10.33
C LEU A 203 -1.03 -10.80 9.72
N ILE A 204 -2.24 -11.20 9.37
CA ILE A 204 -2.49 -12.40 8.55
C ILE A 204 -3.02 -11.93 7.21
N CYS A 205 -2.25 -12.14 6.16
CA CYS A 205 -2.69 -11.91 4.79
C CYS A 205 -3.31 -13.21 4.26
N GLY A 206 -4.63 -13.25 4.18
CA GLY A 206 -5.42 -14.42 3.85
C GLY A 206 -5.30 -14.85 2.39
N GLU A 207 -5.86 -16.00 2.08
CA GLU A 207 -5.91 -16.53 0.71
C GLU A 207 -6.72 -15.61 -0.21
N PRO A 208 -6.29 -15.46 -1.48
CA PRO A 208 -7.01 -14.68 -2.46
C PRO A 208 -8.22 -15.45 -3.01
N THR A 209 -9.26 -14.69 -3.37
CA THR A 209 -10.44 -15.18 -4.07
C THR A 209 -10.62 -14.41 -5.36
N VAL A 210 -10.82 -15.11 -6.47
CA VAL A 210 -11.16 -14.50 -7.76
C VAL A 210 -12.63 -14.10 -7.76
N LEU A 211 -12.89 -12.82 -8.04
CA LEU A 211 -14.25 -12.27 -8.11
C LEU A 211 -14.78 -12.16 -9.54
N GLY A 212 -13.93 -12.26 -10.54
CA GLY A 212 -14.26 -12.21 -11.96
C GLY A 212 -13.17 -11.57 -12.79
N LYS A 213 -13.45 -11.32 -14.05
CA LYS A 213 -12.52 -10.75 -15.02
C LYS A 213 -12.64 -9.25 -15.18
N THR A 214 -11.58 -8.64 -15.67
CA THR A 214 -11.50 -7.25 -16.13
C THR A 214 -10.66 -7.17 -17.39
N THR A 215 -10.94 -6.20 -18.23
CA THR A 215 -10.11 -5.81 -19.38
C THR A 215 -9.19 -4.64 -19.05
N PHE A 216 -9.18 -4.20 -17.80
CA PHE A 216 -8.36 -3.10 -17.34
C PHE A 216 -6.88 -3.47 -17.40
N ALA A 217 -6.07 -2.66 -18.09
CA ALA A 217 -4.61 -2.86 -18.09
C ALA A 217 -4.08 -2.65 -16.68
N SER A 218 -3.43 -3.67 -16.12
CA SER A 218 -2.92 -3.59 -14.75
C SER A 218 -1.85 -2.51 -14.62
N GLY A 219 -1.73 -1.94 -13.40
CA GLY A 219 -0.69 -0.94 -13.12
C GLY A 219 0.72 -1.45 -13.40
N ALA A 220 0.98 -2.75 -13.25
CA ALA A 220 2.25 -3.38 -13.58
C ALA A 220 2.57 -3.26 -15.09
N ASP A 221 1.57 -3.38 -15.95
CA ASP A 221 1.77 -3.27 -17.41
C ASP A 221 1.90 -1.81 -17.86
N ARG A 222 1.28 -0.86 -17.15
CA ARG A 222 1.38 0.58 -17.46
C ARG A 222 2.77 1.15 -17.20
N TRP A 223 3.51 0.61 -16.22
CA TRP A 223 4.87 1.06 -15.90
C TRP A 223 5.94 0.48 -16.82
N ILE A 224 5.67 -0.67 -17.44
CA ILE A 224 6.54 -1.27 -18.46
C ILE A 224 6.44 -0.50 -19.77
N MET A 225 5.31 0.19 -20.03
CA MET A 225 5.05 0.94 -21.27
C MET A 225 5.50 2.41 -21.23
N GLN A 226 6.03 2.93 -20.13
CA GLN A 226 6.72 4.24 -20.18
C GLN A 226 8.18 3.98 -20.58
N PRO A 227 8.59 4.23 -21.86
CA PRO A 227 9.99 4.22 -22.19
C PRO A 227 10.67 5.28 -21.33
N ALA A 228 11.77 4.90 -20.69
CA ALA A 228 12.67 5.88 -20.12
C ALA A 228 12.94 6.90 -21.23
N MET A 229 12.56 8.17 -21.02
CA MET A 229 13.08 9.24 -21.85
C MET A 229 14.59 9.22 -21.63
N MET A 230 15.28 8.52 -22.51
CA MET A 230 16.72 8.59 -22.63
C MET A 230 17.02 10.04 -22.99
N ASN A 231 17.65 10.74 -22.06
CA ASN A 231 18.37 11.96 -22.38
C ASN A 231 19.45 11.60 -23.39
N GLU A 232 19.25 11.94 -24.66
CA GLU A 232 20.26 11.89 -25.73
C GLU A 232 21.27 13.05 -25.66
N ASP A 233 21.35 13.79 -24.55
CA ASP A 233 22.24 14.96 -24.41
C ASP A 233 23.46 14.69 -23.53
N ALA A 234 24.09 13.52 -23.64
CA ALA A 234 25.38 13.24 -22.95
C ALA A 234 26.41 12.64 -23.88
N LEU A 235 26.48 13.10 -25.14
CA LEU A 235 27.61 12.82 -26.06
C LEU A 235 27.80 14.02 -27.03
N THR A 236 28.36 15.09 -26.51
CA THR A 236 29.22 16.02 -27.27
C THR A 236 30.26 16.63 -26.32
#